data_2b18617c3b9536db4af28a7ea77edaf1
#
_entry.id   2b18617c3b9536db4af28a7ea77edaf1
#
_cell.length_a   1.000
_cell.length_b   1.000
_cell.length_c   1.000
_cell.angle_alpha   90.00
_cell.angle_beta   90.00
_cell.angle_gamma   90.00
#
_symmetry.space_group_name_H-M   'P 1'
#
loop_
_entity.id
_entity.type
_entity.pdbx_description
1 polymer ?
#
loop_
_entity_poly.entity_id
_entity_poly.type
_entity_poly.pdbx_seq_one_letter_code
_entity_poly.pdbx_strand_id
1 'polypeptide(L)'
;MGLLLNKICLYTKKIAVVVIAFLISLFTITMSVEALRVKLFDMVKEVYEKFTIYKFKIDENDNKKVNFLEKKSINYLPNGFEEIDRAEYDNDISVTYSDGEDYITFNYLLIENSNLYIDTENAKINKVQINNFYADYIEKENKSRLVWQDENILYDLKLDYINKDKYLDIKSELIKIAKNIN
;
A
#
# COMPACT_ATOMS: atom_id res chain seq x y z
N MET A 1 41.29 19.57 -25.64
CA MET A 1 40.02 18.98 -25.19
C MET A 1 39.79 19.09 -23.67
N GLY A 2 40.82 18.90 -22.83
CA GLY A 2 40.67 18.95 -21.36
C GLY A 2 40.32 20.33 -20.74
N LEU A 3 40.82 21.44 -21.32
CA LEU A 3 40.55 22.79 -20.82
C LEU A 3 39.10 23.28 -21.00
N LEU A 4 38.43 22.84 -22.04
CA LEU A 4 37.01 23.13 -22.28
C LEU A 4 36.11 22.34 -21.31
N LEU A 5 36.40 21.10 -21.06
CA LEU A 5 35.69 20.23 -20.09
C LEU A 5 35.80 20.78 -18.67
N ASN A 6 36.98 21.23 -18.25
CA ASN A 6 37.17 21.88 -16.93
C ASN A 6 36.40 23.18 -16.78
N LYS A 7 36.36 24.02 -17.84
CA LYS A 7 35.54 25.24 -17.81
C LYS A 7 34.06 24.95 -17.70
N ILE A 8 33.53 23.97 -18.48
CA ILE A 8 32.12 23.55 -18.41
C ILE A 8 31.80 23.03 -16.99
N CYS A 9 32.65 22.18 -16.43
CA CYS A 9 32.46 21.65 -15.06
C CYS A 9 32.45 22.72 -14.00
N LEU A 10 33.26 23.80 -14.15
CA LEU A 10 33.27 24.95 -13.25
C LEU A 10 32.00 25.80 -13.36
N TYR A 11 31.45 25.96 -14.58
CA TYR A 11 30.21 26.70 -14.80
C TYR A 11 29.01 25.91 -14.26
N THR A 12 28.94 24.59 -14.48
CA THR A 12 27.86 23.77 -13.93
C THR A 12 27.86 23.78 -12.41
N LYS A 13 29.02 23.71 -11.74
CA LYS A 13 29.12 23.85 -10.28
C LYS A 13 28.60 25.18 -9.78
N LYS A 14 28.97 26.28 -10.45
CA LYS A 14 28.50 27.64 -10.08
C LYS A 14 26.97 27.77 -10.25
N ILE A 15 26.45 27.26 -11.35
CA ILE A 15 24.99 27.25 -11.59
C ILE A 15 24.27 26.42 -10.51
N ALA A 16 24.79 25.24 -10.18
CA ALA A 16 24.20 24.38 -9.12
C ALA A 16 24.18 25.12 -7.76
N VAL A 17 25.26 25.83 -7.38
CA VAL A 17 25.30 26.60 -6.14
C VAL A 17 24.25 27.72 -6.13
N VAL A 18 24.10 28.44 -7.24
CA VAL A 18 23.10 29.53 -7.36
C VAL A 18 21.67 28.93 -7.26
N VAL A 19 21.39 27.80 -7.93
CA VAL A 19 20.09 27.15 -7.85
C VAL A 19 19.79 26.70 -6.42
N ILE A 20 20.75 26.07 -5.74
CA ILE A 20 20.59 25.64 -4.35
C ILE A 20 20.34 26.84 -3.42
N ALA A 21 21.11 27.90 -3.56
CA ALA A 21 20.92 29.12 -2.78
C ALA A 21 19.53 29.73 -3.01
N PHE A 22 19.06 29.73 -4.26
CA PHE A 22 17.71 30.19 -4.59
C PHE A 22 16.63 29.32 -3.95
N LEU A 23 16.75 27.98 -4.00
CA LEU A 23 15.81 27.06 -3.35
C LEU A 23 15.79 27.25 -1.83
N ILE A 24 16.95 27.42 -1.20
CA ILE A 24 17.04 27.69 0.24
C ILE A 24 16.37 29.02 0.59
N SER A 25 16.60 30.08 -0.20
CA SER A 25 15.95 31.36 0.05
C SER A 25 14.45 31.32 -0.15
N LEU A 26 13.96 30.59 -1.15
CA LEU A 26 12.54 30.38 -1.38
C LEU A 26 11.90 29.62 -0.19
N PHE A 27 12.56 28.58 0.29
CA PHE A 27 12.12 27.80 1.44
C PHE A 27 12.07 28.64 2.72
N THR A 28 13.12 29.45 2.97
CA THR A 28 13.15 30.34 4.15
C THR A 28 12.05 31.42 4.11
N ILE A 29 11.76 31.97 2.93
CA ILE A 29 10.67 32.94 2.76
C ILE A 29 9.32 32.23 3.04
N THR A 30 9.10 31.04 2.48
CA THR A 30 7.85 30.25 2.69
C THR A 30 7.66 29.94 4.17
N MET A 31 8.72 29.56 4.89
CA MET A 31 8.64 29.26 6.33
C MET A 31 8.52 30.51 7.21
N SER A 32 8.98 31.67 6.75
CA SER A 32 8.90 32.92 7.48
C SER A 32 7.54 33.61 7.41
N VAL A 33 6.76 33.33 6.36
CA VAL A 33 5.40 33.87 6.20
C VAL A 33 4.40 32.88 6.77
N GLU A 34 3.76 33.25 7.88
CA GLU A 34 2.84 32.37 8.61
C GLU A 34 1.73 31.79 7.74
N ALA A 35 1.11 32.60 6.88
CA ALA A 35 0.05 32.17 5.96
C ALA A 35 0.53 31.13 4.92
N LEU A 36 1.77 31.23 4.45
CA LEU A 36 2.36 30.27 3.50
C LEU A 36 2.75 28.98 4.21
N ARG A 37 3.29 29.10 5.43
CA ARG A 37 3.63 27.95 6.26
C ARG A 37 2.39 27.13 6.61
N VAL A 38 1.31 27.78 7.07
CA VAL A 38 0.04 27.12 7.39
C VAL A 38 -0.51 26.39 6.17
N LYS A 39 -0.58 27.05 5.01
CA LYS A 39 -1.03 26.41 3.76
C LYS A 39 -0.19 25.20 3.36
N LEU A 40 1.13 25.26 3.53
CA LEU A 40 2.02 24.14 3.24
C LEU A 40 1.74 22.97 4.18
N PHE A 41 1.61 23.24 5.50
CA PHE A 41 1.30 22.19 6.47
C PHE A 41 -0.08 21.62 6.28
N ASP A 42 -1.09 22.43 5.96
CA ASP A 42 -2.45 21.95 5.66
C ASP A 42 -2.47 21.06 4.42
N MET A 43 -1.75 21.43 3.35
CA MET A 43 -1.59 20.62 2.16
C MET A 43 -0.89 19.29 2.46
N VAL A 44 0.19 19.31 3.24
CA VAL A 44 0.90 18.09 3.64
C VAL A 44 0.02 17.21 4.50
N LYS A 45 -0.71 17.80 5.47
CA LYS A 45 -1.66 17.08 6.32
C LYS A 45 -2.77 16.45 5.48
N GLU A 46 -3.36 17.19 4.53
CA GLU A 46 -4.39 16.68 3.63
C GLU A 46 -3.90 15.47 2.82
N VAL A 47 -2.66 15.51 2.30
CA VAL A 47 -2.06 14.38 1.58
C VAL A 47 -1.88 13.17 2.50
N TYR A 48 -1.45 13.36 3.76
CA TYR A 48 -1.32 12.26 4.72
C TYR A 48 -2.67 11.71 5.20
N GLU A 49 -3.70 12.53 5.30
CA GLU A 49 -5.06 12.08 5.64
C GLU A 49 -5.71 11.22 4.55
N LYS A 50 -5.27 11.35 3.30
CA LYS A 50 -5.78 10.59 2.14
C LYS A 50 -5.22 9.18 2.05
N PHE A 51 -4.11 8.89 2.72
CA PHE A 51 -3.43 7.60 2.62
C PHE A 51 -3.12 7.02 4.00
N THR A 52 -3.47 5.77 4.20
CA THR A 52 -2.97 5.02 5.34
C THR A 52 -1.67 4.31 4.97
N ILE A 53 -0.61 4.58 5.73
CA ILE A 53 0.67 3.91 5.59
C ILE A 53 0.71 2.81 6.64
N TYR A 54 0.63 1.57 6.21
CA TYR A 54 0.86 0.42 7.09
C TYR A 54 2.37 0.20 7.21
N LYS A 55 2.91 0.53 8.38
CA LYS A 55 4.31 0.26 8.75
C LYS A 55 4.33 -1.03 9.53
N PHE A 56 4.87 -2.06 8.93
CA PHE A 56 5.02 -3.35 9.56
C PHE A 56 6.40 -3.44 10.20
N LYS A 57 6.46 -3.84 11.47
CA LYS A 57 7.71 -4.09 12.17
C LYS A 57 7.88 -5.59 12.29
N ILE A 58 9.04 -6.08 11.88
CA ILE A 58 9.49 -7.43 12.19
C ILE A 58 10.07 -7.37 13.60
N ASP A 59 9.57 -8.20 14.50
CA ASP A 59 10.24 -8.39 15.79
C ASP A 59 11.52 -9.19 15.54
N GLU A 60 12.68 -8.54 15.70
CA GLU A 60 14.01 -9.16 15.46
C GLU A 60 14.27 -10.39 16.33
N ASN A 61 13.50 -10.57 17.39
CA ASN A 61 13.58 -11.71 18.30
C ASN A 61 12.63 -12.86 17.93
N ASP A 62 11.83 -12.73 16.87
CA ASP A 62 10.90 -13.79 16.49
C ASP A 62 11.63 -14.90 15.72
N ASN A 63 11.82 -16.05 16.40
CA ASN A 63 12.45 -17.25 15.83
C ASN A 63 11.61 -17.93 14.73
N LYS A 64 10.47 -17.36 14.38
CA LYS A 64 9.53 -17.86 13.36
C LYS A 64 9.58 -17.10 12.05
N LYS A 65 10.65 -16.35 11.81
CA LYS A 65 10.79 -15.59 10.57
C LYS A 65 10.80 -16.51 9.36
N VAL A 66 9.81 -16.33 8.50
CA VAL A 66 9.71 -17.02 7.19
C VAL A 66 10.71 -16.36 6.24
N ASN A 67 11.52 -17.16 5.55
CA ASN A 67 12.54 -16.66 4.60
C ASN A 67 12.09 -16.78 3.14
N PHE A 68 11.00 -17.48 2.86
CA PHE A 68 10.43 -17.64 1.53
C PHE A 68 8.91 -17.77 1.63
N LEU A 69 8.22 -17.37 0.59
CA LEU A 69 6.78 -17.50 0.51
C LEU A 69 6.39 -18.89 0.02
N GLU A 70 5.58 -19.59 0.79
CA GLU A 70 4.90 -20.79 0.33
C GLU A 70 3.67 -20.40 -0.49
N LYS A 71 3.35 -21.21 -1.51
CA LYS A 71 2.15 -21.00 -2.31
C LYS A 71 0.93 -21.25 -1.46
N LYS A 72 0.10 -20.21 -1.34
CA LYS A 72 -1.17 -20.28 -0.64
C LYS A 72 -2.32 -20.46 -1.63
N SER A 73 -3.34 -21.21 -1.22
CA SER A 73 -4.58 -21.40 -1.97
C SER A 73 -5.78 -20.89 -1.18
N ILE A 74 -6.79 -20.42 -1.90
CA ILE A 74 -8.08 -20.06 -1.34
C ILE A 74 -9.02 -21.25 -1.56
N ASN A 75 -9.44 -21.91 -0.46
CA ASN A 75 -10.33 -23.09 -0.53
C ASN A 75 -11.81 -22.73 -0.66
N TYR A 76 -12.15 -21.46 -0.44
CA TYR A 76 -13.50 -20.96 -0.62
C TYR A 76 -13.49 -19.68 -1.43
N LEU A 77 -14.20 -19.69 -2.54
CA LEU A 77 -14.53 -18.53 -3.36
C LEU A 77 -16.04 -18.43 -3.54
N PRO A 78 -16.62 -17.23 -3.73
CA PRO A 78 -18.00 -17.09 -4.16
C PRO A 78 -18.25 -17.80 -5.48
N ASN A 79 -19.51 -18.18 -5.73
CA ASN A 79 -19.88 -18.91 -6.95
C ASN A 79 -19.50 -18.11 -8.21
N GLY A 80 -18.89 -18.79 -9.17
CA GLY A 80 -18.51 -18.24 -10.46
C GLY A 80 -17.10 -17.67 -10.51
N PHE A 81 -16.43 -17.45 -9.36
CA PHE A 81 -15.05 -16.99 -9.35
C PHE A 81 -14.07 -18.10 -9.68
N GLU A 82 -13.21 -17.83 -10.66
CA GLU A 82 -12.12 -18.70 -11.09
C GLU A 82 -10.81 -17.92 -11.10
N GLU A 83 -9.67 -18.57 -10.88
CA GLU A 83 -8.35 -17.95 -11.00
C GLU A 83 -8.09 -17.60 -12.46
N ILE A 84 -7.82 -16.30 -12.72
CA ILE A 84 -7.59 -15.79 -14.07
C ILE A 84 -6.15 -15.31 -14.27
N ASP A 85 -5.43 -14.99 -13.19
CA ASP A 85 -4.06 -14.53 -13.26
C ASP A 85 -3.31 -14.85 -11.97
N ARG A 86 -1.99 -15.12 -12.11
CA ARG A 86 -1.08 -15.36 -11.01
C ARG A 86 0.30 -14.84 -11.34
N ALA A 87 0.79 -13.91 -10.54
CA ALA A 87 2.16 -13.40 -10.58
C ALA A 87 2.92 -13.85 -9.34
N GLU A 88 4.08 -14.47 -9.53
CA GLU A 88 4.92 -14.98 -8.44
C GLU A 88 6.30 -14.36 -8.55
N TYR A 89 6.72 -13.66 -7.49
CA TYR A 89 8.05 -13.12 -7.29
C TYR A 89 8.63 -13.71 -6.01
N ASP A 90 9.91 -13.57 -5.80
CA ASP A 90 10.59 -14.16 -4.63
C ASP A 90 9.97 -13.73 -3.30
N ASN A 91 9.53 -12.47 -3.20
CA ASN A 91 9.03 -11.87 -1.96
C ASN A 91 7.58 -11.39 -2.06
N ASP A 92 6.88 -11.66 -3.15
CA ASP A 92 5.50 -11.20 -3.39
C ASP A 92 4.77 -12.15 -4.32
N ILE A 93 3.57 -12.54 -3.94
CA ILE A 93 2.69 -13.37 -4.76
C ILE A 93 1.33 -12.69 -4.85
N SER A 94 0.86 -12.52 -6.09
CA SER A 94 -0.45 -11.93 -6.41
C SER A 94 -1.29 -12.93 -7.19
N VAL A 95 -2.51 -13.16 -6.75
CA VAL A 95 -3.48 -14.03 -7.43
C VAL A 95 -4.76 -13.28 -7.66
N THR A 96 -5.26 -13.31 -8.88
CA THR A 96 -6.52 -12.65 -9.25
C THR A 96 -7.55 -13.68 -9.67
N TYR A 97 -8.73 -13.56 -9.10
CA TYR A 97 -9.92 -14.37 -9.44
C TYR A 97 -11.00 -13.45 -10.00
N SER A 98 -11.82 -13.95 -10.92
CA SER A 98 -12.95 -13.21 -11.47
C SER A 98 -14.11 -14.12 -11.80
N ASP A 99 -15.33 -13.59 -11.76
CA ASP A 99 -16.55 -14.22 -12.27
C ASP A 99 -17.01 -13.60 -13.60
N GLY A 100 -16.13 -12.77 -14.22
CA GLY A 100 -16.39 -12.04 -15.45
C GLY A 100 -16.85 -10.59 -15.24
N GLU A 101 -17.28 -10.21 -14.03
CA GLU A 101 -17.71 -8.86 -13.68
C GLU A 101 -16.89 -8.30 -12.53
N ASP A 102 -16.76 -9.07 -11.45
CA ASP A 102 -16.08 -8.67 -10.23
C ASP A 102 -14.71 -9.35 -10.12
N TYR A 103 -13.82 -8.75 -9.31
CA TYR A 103 -12.46 -9.23 -9.15
C TYR A 103 -12.09 -9.38 -7.68
N ILE A 104 -11.55 -10.54 -7.33
CA ILE A 104 -10.91 -10.79 -6.03
C ILE A 104 -9.41 -10.85 -6.28
N THR A 105 -8.65 -9.95 -5.67
CA THR A 105 -7.19 -9.96 -5.71
C THR A 105 -6.65 -10.35 -4.34
N PHE A 106 -5.83 -11.38 -4.29
CA PHE A 106 -5.16 -11.84 -3.07
C PHE A 106 -3.66 -11.68 -3.23
N ASN A 107 -3.09 -10.73 -2.48
CA ASN A 107 -1.67 -10.47 -2.43
C ASN A 107 -1.13 -10.90 -1.07
N TYR A 108 0.05 -11.49 -1.06
CA TYR A 108 0.80 -11.75 0.17
C TYR A 108 2.29 -11.60 -0.09
N LEU A 109 2.97 -10.94 0.83
CA LEU A 109 4.36 -10.55 0.64
C LEU A 109 5.16 -10.64 1.93
N LEU A 110 6.47 -10.90 1.81
CA LEU A 110 7.41 -10.84 2.93
C LEU A 110 7.64 -9.39 3.34
N ILE A 111 7.50 -9.13 4.63
CA ILE A 111 7.76 -7.81 5.20
C ILE A 111 9.26 -7.68 5.43
N GLU A 112 9.96 -7.02 4.50
CA GLU A 112 11.35 -6.61 4.63
C GLU A 112 11.43 -5.09 4.66
N ASN A 113 11.05 -4.46 5.78
CA ASN A 113 11.00 -3.00 5.92
C ASN A 113 10.13 -2.29 4.87
N SER A 114 9.11 -2.98 4.36
CA SER A 114 8.20 -2.45 3.36
C SER A 114 7.05 -1.68 4.00
N ASN A 115 6.59 -0.64 3.31
CA ASN A 115 5.38 0.08 3.67
C ASN A 115 4.30 -0.24 2.63
N LEU A 116 3.11 -0.60 3.09
CA LEU A 116 1.94 -0.69 2.22
C LEU A 116 1.20 0.65 2.24
N TYR A 117 1.02 1.24 1.08
CA TYR A 117 0.28 2.49 0.89
C TYR A 117 -1.12 2.16 0.38
N ILE A 118 -2.13 2.51 1.16
CA ILE A 118 -3.53 2.33 0.78
C ILE A 118 -4.21 3.68 0.72
N ASP A 119 -4.86 3.96 -0.42
CA ASP A 119 -5.74 5.12 -0.55
C ASP A 119 -6.98 4.91 0.33
N THR A 120 -7.03 5.67 1.43
CA THR A 120 -8.10 5.63 2.43
C THR A 120 -8.93 6.92 2.48
N GLU A 121 -8.76 7.81 1.49
CA GLU A 121 -9.57 9.01 1.40
C GLU A 121 -11.07 8.64 1.34
N ASN A 122 -11.86 9.16 2.27
CA ASN A 122 -13.28 8.85 2.42
C ASN A 122 -13.61 7.36 2.64
N ALA A 123 -12.63 6.52 2.97
CA ALA A 123 -12.86 5.12 3.28
C ALA A 123 -13.41 4.94 4.71
N LYS A 124 -14.22 3.89 4.90
CA LYS A 124 -14.60 3.40 6.22
C LYS A 124 -13.66 2.29 6.64
N ILE A 125 -12.97 2.47 7.77
CA ILE A 125 -12.01 1.49 8.30
C ILE A 125 -12.56 0.90 9.59
N ASN A 126 -12.61 -0.42 9.69
CA ASN A 126 -13.04 -1.15 10.87
C ASN A 126 -12.09 -2.31 11.17
N LYS A 127 -11.80 -2.54 12.44
CA LYS A 127 -11.07 -3.75 12.84
C LYS A 127 -12.02 -4.96 12.84
N VAL A 128 -11.53 -6.08 12.32
CA VAL A 128 -12.24 -7.36 12.27
C VAL A 128 -11.31 -8.47 12.72
N GLN A 129 -11.88 -9.59 13.16
CA GLN A 129 -11.11 -10.76 13.54
C GLN A 129 -11.21 -11.85 12.47
N ILE A 130 -10.06 -12.35 12.04
CA ILE A 130 -9.89 -13.47 11.10
C ILE A 130 -9.12 -14.55 11.85
N ASN A 131 -9.79 -15.65 12.24
CA ASN A 131 -9.19 -16.68 13.08
C ASN A 131 -8.54 -16.07 14.34
N ASN A 132 -7.20 -16.14 14.45
CA ASN A 132 -6.42 -15.62 15.58
C ASN A 132 -5.85 -14.22 15.31
N PHE A 133 -6.11 -13.61 14.15
CA PHE A 133 -5.53 -12.34 13.75
C PHE A 133 -6.56 -11.22 13.73
N TYR A 134 -6.10 -9.99 13.91
CA TYR A 134 -6.89 -8.79 13.65
C TYR A 134 -6.52 -8.25 12.27
N ALA A 135 -7.55 -7.93 11.48
CA ALA A 135 -7.41 -7.30 10.17
C ALA A 135 -8.09 -5.94 10.16
N ASP A 136 -7.60 -5.04 9.32
CA ASP A 136 -8.32 -3.83 8.98
C ASP A 136 -9.20 -4.10 7.76
N TYR A 137 -10.52 -3.96 7.96
CA TYR A 137 -11.51 -3.95 6.88
C TYR A 137 -11.68 -2.52 6.39
N ILE A 138 -11.39 -2.30 5.11
CA ILE A 138 -11.44 -1.00 4.46
C ILE A 138 -12.50 -1.06 3.36
N GLU A 139 -13.51 -0.18 3.45
CA GLU A 139 -14.56 -0.05 2.45
C GLU A 139 -14.46 1.34 1.82
N LYS A 140 -14.30 1.40 0.49
CA LYS A 140 -14.25 2.63 -0.28
C LYS A 140 -14.94 2.43 -1.63
N GLU A 141 -15.98 3.21 -1.92
CA GLU A 141 -16.72 3.12 -3.18
C GLU A 141 -17.14 1.69 -3.52
N ASN A 142 -16.67 1.17 -4.66
CA ASN A 142 -16.94 -0.18 -5.15
C ASN A 142 -15.79 -1.14 -4.83
N LYS A 143 -15.10 -0.92 -3.70
CA LYS A 143 -13.95 -1.71 -3.27
C LYS A 143 -14.06 -2.01 -1.79
N SER A 144 -13.77 -3.24 -1.45
CA SER A 144 -13.59 -3.65 -0.06
C SER A 144 -12.32 -4.47 0.08
N ARG A 145 -11.63 -4.29 1.19
CA ARG A 145 -10.30 -4.87 1.41
C ARG A 145 -10.12 -5.32 2.85
N LEU A 146 -9.41 -6.42 3.03
CA LEU A 146 -8.88 -6.87 4.31
C LEU A 146 -7.37 -6.84 4.27
N VAL A 147 -6.76 -6.20 5.28
CA VAL A 147 -5.30 -6.14 5.42
C VAL A 147 -4.93 -6.67 6.80
N TRP A 148 -4.04 -7.66 6.85
CA TRP A 148 -3.55 -8.23 8.11
C TRP A 148 -2.11 -8.71 7.97
N GLN A 149 -1.47 -8.91 9.10
CA GLN A 149 -0.13 -9.47 9.20
C GLN A 149 -0.18 -10.76 10.00
N ASP A 150 0.54 -11.75 9.55
CA ASP A 150 0.88 -12.96 10.30
C ASP A 150 2.39 -13.20 10.20
N GLU A 151 3.06 -13.24 11.35
CA GLU A 151 4.53 -13.27 11.43
C GLU A 151 5.14 -12.13 10.60
N ASN A 152 5.99 -12.44 9.63
CA ASN A 152 6.59 -11.48 8.70
C ASN A 152 5.94 -11.50 7.30
N ILE A 153 4.71 -12.01 7.19
CA ILE A 153 3.94 -11.99 5.95
C ILE A 153 2.80 -10.98 6.08
N LEU A 154 2.70 -10.10 5.11
CA LEU A 154 1.58 -9.21 4.93
C LEU A 154 0.59 -9.81 3.96
N TYR A 155 -0.67 -9.77 4.30
CA TYR A 155 -1.79 -10.20 3.49
C TYR A 155 -2.68 -9.04 3.12
N ASP A 156 -3.10 -9.00 1.85
CA ASP A 156 -4.00 -8.01 1.30
C ASP A 156 -5.03 -8.73 0.39
N LEU A 157 -6.25 -8.85 0.87
CA LEU A 157 -7.36 -9.46 0.15
C LEU A 157 -8.36 -8.38 -0.24
N LYS A 158 -8.54 -8.15 -1.55
CA LYS A 158 -9.38 -7.10 -2.10
C LYS A 158 -10.49 -7.68 -2.97
N LEU A 159 -11.69 -7.12 -2.85
CA LEU A 159 -12.82 -7.33 -3.73
C LEU A 159 -13.18 -6.00 -4.42
N ASP A 160 -13.05 -5.97 -5.74
CA ASP A 160 -13.57 -4.93 -6.61
C ASP A 160 -14.90 -5.43 -7.20
N TYR A 161 -16.01 -4.69 -7.02
CA TYR A 161 -17.35 -5.13 -7.43
C TYR A 161 -18.07 -4.03 -8.21
N ILE A 162 -18.89 -4.44 -9.20
CA ILE A 162 -19.73 -3.53 -9.98
C ILE A 162 -21.03 -3.24 -9.23
N ASN A 163 -21.66 -4.28 -8.71
CA ASN A 163 -22.93 -4.19 -8.01
C ASN A 163 -22.83 -4.75 -6.58
N LYS A 164 -23.00 -3.87 -5.58
CA LYS A 164 -22.97 -4.25 -4.18
C LYS A 164 -24.10 -5.23 -3.80
N ASP A 165 -25.26 -5.12 -4.42
CA ASP A 165 -26.44 -5.93 -4.11
C ASP A 165 -26.28 -7.42 -4.50
N LYS A 166 -25.23 -7.74 -5.27
CA LYS A 166 -24.84 -9.11 -5.58
C LYS A 166 -24.41 -9.89 -4.34
N TYR A 167 -23.95 -9.16 -3.31
CA TYR A 167 -23.45 -9.73 -2.06
C TYR A 167 -24.42 -9.40 -0.93
N LEU A 168 -24.82 -10.39 -0.14
CA LEU A 168 -25.63 -10.17 1.07
C LEU A 168 -24.89 -9.30 2.09
N ASP A 169 -23.60 -9.59 2.27
CA ASP A 169 -22.69 -8.83 3.13
C ASP A 169 -21.24 -9.03 2.65
N ILE A 170 -20.69 -8.03 1.98
CA ILE A 170 -19.32 -8.05 1.43
C ILE A 170 -18.28 -8.27 2.52
N LYS A 171 -18.46 -7.67 3.69
CA LYS A 171 -17.55 -7.83 4.81
C LYS A 171 -17.47 -9.27 5.27
N SER A 172 -18.62 -9.90 5.48
CA SER A 172 -18.71 -11.31 5.88
C SER A 172 -18.16 -12.23 4.80
N GLU A 173 -18.36 -11.90 3.53
CA GLU A 173 -17.84 -12.67 2.40
C GLU A 173 -16.31 -12.63 2.37
N LEU A 174 -15.70 -11.44 2.46
CA LEU A 174 -14.23 -11.30 2.52
C LEU A 174 -13.63 -12.03 3.74
N ILE A 175 -14.26 -11.91 4.91
CA ILE A 175 -13.83 -12.64 6.12
C ILE A 175 -13.89 -14.16 5.90
N LYS A 176 -14.93 -14.66 5.22
CA LYS A 176 -15.08 -16.08 4.91
C LYS A 176 -13.98 -16.56 3.95
N ILE A 177 -13.69 -15.80 2.90
CA ILE A 177 -12.57 -16.08 1.99
C ILE A 177 -11.27 -16.14 2.79
N ALA A 178 -10.95 -15.08 3.58
CA ALA A 178 -9.72 -14.98 4.35
C ALA A 178 -9.54 -16.14 5.35
N LYS A 179 -10.63 -16.65 5.96
CA LYS A 179 -10.61 -17.81 6.87
C LYS A 179 -10.31 -19.13 6.17
N ASN A 180 -10.44 -19.21 4.86
CA ASN A 180 -10.23 -20.39 4.04
C ASN A 180 -8.96 -20.29 3.17
N ILE A 181 -8.01 -19.44 3.56
CA ILE A 181 -6.64 -19.41 3.01
C ILE A 181 -5.77 -20.39 3.79
N ASN A 182 -5.02 -21.25 3.09
CA ASN A 182 -4.06 -22.24 3.65
C ASN A 182 -2.72 -22.22 2.92
#